data_4c1fa7cc57e2453d5202b059de51d2cd
#
_entry.id   4c1fa7cc57e2453d5202b059de51d2cd
#
_cell.length_a   1.000
_cell.length_b   1.000
_cell.length_c   1.000
_cell.angle_alpha   90.00
_cell.angle_beta   90.00
_cell.angle_gamma   90.00
#
_symmetry.space_group_name_H-M   'P 1'
#
loop_
_entity.id
_entity.type
_entity.pdbx_description
1 polymer ?
#
loop_
_entity_poly.entity_id
_entity_poly.type
_entity_poly.pdbx_seq_one_letter_code
_entity_poly.pdbx_strand_id
1 'polypeptide(L)'
;IGVHRKHLLPNYGVFDEQRYFSSGNTCDVFKIDDTKIAINICEDIWSDNGPLNTQSNNGASLIININASPFHIDKRITREKTIINQAVKNNGQIAYVNQVGGQDELVFDGSSMIVDNNGKIKSRASQFSEDLITHDVNIKNPKSITTDIDNDQNTFYIPKYISDKSTNITTKLTNPIPPIEEIYQALVIGTQDYVHKSGFKKVIIALSGGI
;
A
#
# COMPACT_ATOMS: atom_id res chain seq x y z
N ILE A 1 -2.19 7.32 21.54
CA ILE A 1 -1.55 7.15 20.23
C ILE A 1 -1.07 5.70 20.14
N GLY A 2 -1.50 4.96 19.12
CA GLY A 2 -1.06 3.58 18.86
C GLY A 2 0.15 3.55 17.90
N VAL A 3 0.91 2.46 17.98
CA VAL A 3 2.05 2.20 17.10
C VAL A 3 1.92 0.79 16.54
N HIS A 4 1.77 0.67 15.22
CA HIS A 4 1.86 -0.62 14.55
C HIS A 4 3.32 -0.91 14.16
N ARG A 5 3.77 -2.12 14.42
CA ARG A 5 5.07 -2.62 13.98
C ARG A 5 4.88 -3.71 12.95
N LYS A 6 5.67 -3.65 11.87
CA LYS A 6 5.66 -4.66 10.80
C LYS A 6 5.91 -6.05 11.36
N HIS A 7 5.10 -7.03 10.96
CA HIS A 7 5.22 -8.42 11.43
C HIS A 7 6.17 -9.24 10.56
N LEU A 8 5.97 -9.18 9.23
CA LEU A 8 6.73 -9.99 8.31
C LEU A 8 7.92 -9.19 7.77
N LEU A 9 9.10 -9.59 8.16
CA LEU A 9 10.35 -8.98 7.75
C LEU A 9 10.98 -9.83 6.64
N PRO A 10 10.84 -9.45 5.35
CA PRO A 10 11.43 -10.20 4.25
C PRO A 10 12.95 -10.20 4.32
N ASN A 11 13.54 -11.35 4.03
CA ASN A 11 14.98 -11.57 4.02
C ASN A 11 15.37 -12.39 2.78
N TYR A 12 14.91 -11.93 1.62
CA TYR A 12 15.12 -12.57 0.31
C TYR A 12 15.21 -11.51 -0.79
N GLY A 13 15.86 -11.86 -1.91
CA GLY A 13 16.05 -10.96 -3.04
C GLY A 13 16.81 -9.71 -2.62
N VAL A 14 16.16 -8.56 -2.72
CA VAL A 14 16.74 -7.25 -2.36
C VAL A 14 16.50 -6.86 -0.90
N PHE A 15 15.81 -7.70 -0.13
CA PHE A 15 15.43 -7.41 1.25
C PHE A 15 16.33 -8.09 2.25
N ASP A 16 16.75 -7.33 3.28
CA ASP A 16 17.54 -7.81 4.43
C ASP A 16 17.01 -7.16 5.73
N GLU A 17 15.69 -7.19 5.90
CA GLU A 17 15.04 -6.46 6.99
C GLU A 17 15.33 -7.07 8.36
N GLN A 18 15.50 -8.39 8.45
CA GLN A 18 15.78 -9.08 9.72
C GLN A 18 17.12 -8.67 10.34
N ARG A 19 18.04 -8.13 9.56
CA ARG A 19 19.30 -7.59 10.06
C ARG A 19 19.12 -6.33 10.90
N TYR A 20 18.12 -5.51 10.56
CA TYR A 20 17.97 -4.15 11.11
C TYR A 20 16.73 -3.98 11.99
N PHE A 21 15.73 -4.85 11.86
CA PHE A 21 14.45 -4.69 12.51
C PHE A 21 14.03 -5.94 13.29
N SER A 22 13.19 -5.72 14.30
CA SER A 22 12.49 -6.79 15.02
C SER A 22 11.04 -6.84 14.61
N SER A 23 10.50 -8.04 14.42
CA SER A 23 9.09 -8.26 14.09
C SER A 23 8.16 -7.71 15.15
N GLY A 24 7.05 -7.11 14.72
CA GLY A 24 5.91 -6.82 15.57
C GLY A 24 5.20 -8.12 15.98
N ASN A 25 4.44 -8.06 17.07
CA ASN A 25 3.69 -9.20 17.61
C ASN A 25 2.26 -8.83 18.03
N THR A 26 1.81 -7.60 17.74
CA THR A 26 0.46 -7.12 18.08
C THR A 26 -0.34 -6.89 16.81
N CYS A 27 -1.57 -7.39 16.77
CA CYS A 27 -2.50 -7.18 15.65
C CYS A 27 -3.44 -6.01 15.99
N ASP A 28 -2.86 -4.82 16.11
CA ASP A 28 -3.57 -3.63 16.55
C ASP A 28 -4.64 -3.19 15.54
N VAL A 29 -5.74 -2.69 16.09
CA VAL A 29 -6.85 -2.11 15.35
C VAL A 29 -7.09 -0.69 15.85
N PHE A 30 -7.28 0.23 14.94
CA PHE A 30 -7.54 1.63 15.22
C PHE A 30 -9.03 1.93 15.00
N LYS A 31 -9.68 2.58 15.95
CA LYS A 31 -11.11 2.87 15.88
C LYS A 31 -11.36 4.36 15.69
N ILE A 32 -12.12 4.70 14.65
CA ILE A 32 -12.70 6.02 14.41
C ILE A 32 -14.20 5.86 14.41
N ASP A 33 -14.90 6.43 15.38
CA ASP A 33 -16.31 6.14 15.68
C ASP A 33 -16.52 4.61 15.78
N ASP A 34 -17.43 4.08 14.95
CA ASP A 34 -17.72 2.64 14.88
C ASP A 34 -16.88 1.90 13.82
N THR A 35 -15.97 2.60 13.15
CA THR A 35 -15.13 2.03 12.10
C THR A 35 -13.82 1.54 12.67
N LYS A 36 -13.53 0.26 12.50
CA LYS A 36 -12.25 -0.34 12.84
C LYS A 36 -11.32 -0.38 11.62
N ILE A 37 -10.11 0.12 11.79
CA ILE A 37 -9.08 0.26 10.74
C ILE A 37 -7.88 -0.59 11.12
N ALA A 38 -7.40 -1.42 10.19
CA ALA A 38 -6.12 -2.10 10.30
C ALA A 38 -5.03 -1.32 9.56
N ILE A 39 -3.82 -1.34 10.11
CA ILE A 39 -2.62 -0.83 9.44
C ILE A 39 -1.69 -2.01 9.22
N ASN A 40 -1.16 -2.13 8.00
CA ASN A 40 -0.18 -3.14 7.60
C ASN A 40 0.98 -2.48 6.87
N ILE A 41 2.15 -3.12 6.89
CA ILE A 41 3.35 -2.61 6.23
C ILE A 41 3.85 -3.65 5.24
N CYS A 42 3.79 -3.31 3.95
CA CYS A 42 4.34 -4.05 2.83
C CYS A 42 4.04 -5.56 2.89
N GLU A 43 5.04 -6.38 3.28
CA GLU A 43 4.97 -7.85 3.30
C GLU A 43 3.81 -8.41 4.12
N ASP A 44 3.32 -7.68 5.12
CA ASP A 44 2.22 -8.11 5.98
C ASP A 44 0.95 -8.51 5.21
N ILE A 45 0.73 -7.93 4.02
CA ILE A 45 -0.44 -8.22 3.19
C ILE A 45 -0.20 -9.33 2.16
N TRP A 46 1.06 -9.71 1.92
CA TRP A 46 1.41 -10.70 0.89
C TRP A 46 1.25 -12.14 1.36
N SER A 47 1.21 -12.37 2.66
CA SER A 47 1.14 -13.69 3.26
C SER A 47 -0.06 -13.83 4.18
N ASP A 48 -0.64 -15.03 4.18
CA ASP A 48 -1.71 -15.40 5.11
C ASP A 48 -1.24 -15.49 6.57
N ASN A 49 0.07 -15.55 6.79
CA ASN A 49 0.69 -15.56 8.12
C ASN A 49 0.90 -14.14 8.68
N GLY A 50 0.54 -13.10 7.92
CA GLY A 50 0.58 -11.72 8.38
C GLY A 50 -0.53 -11.37 9.37
N PRO A 51 -0.52 -10.14 9.90
CA PRO A 51 -1.47 -9.69 10.93
C PRO A 51 -2.91 -9.52 10.40
N LEU A 52 -3.09 -9.43 9.07
CA LEU A 52 -4.35 -9.02 8.43
C LEU A 52 -5.53 -9.92 8.81
N ASN A 53 -5.36 -11.24 8.80
CA ASN A 53 -6.45 -12.16 9.14
C ASN A 53 -6.95 -11.93 10.58
N THR A 54 -6.03 -11.75 11.54
CA THR A 54 -6.37 -11.48 12.94
C THR A 54 -7.03 -10.10 13.10
N GLN A 55 -6.50 -9.07 12.44
CA GLN A 55 -7.09 -7.72 12.46
C GLN A 55 -8.49 -7.71 11.88
N SER A 56 -8.74 -8.45 10.80
CA SER A 56 -10.08 -8.58 10.21
C SER A 56 -11.05 -9.34 11.12
N ASN A 57 -10.59 -10.39 11.78
CA ASN A 57 -11.39 -11.10 12.79
C ASN A 57 -11.72 -10.21 14.00
N ASN A 58 -10.85 -9.24 14.32
CA ASN A 58 -11.09 -8.22 15.34
C ASN A 58 -12.02 -7.09 14.82
N GLY A 59 -12.55 -7.23 13.61
CA GLY A 59 -13.57 -6.37 13.03
C GLY A 59 -13.03 -5.22 12.19
N ALA A 60 -11.76 -5.21 11.80
CA ALA A 60 -11.25 -4.22 10.87
C ALA A 60 -11.94 -4.35 9.51
N SER A 61 -12.55 -3.26 9.04
CA SER A 61 -13.29 -3.18 7.78
C SER A 61 -12.59 -2.33 6.72
N LEU A 62 -11.65 -1.50 7.15
CA LEU A 62 -10.72 -0.76 6.29
C LEU A 62 -9.30 -1.15 6.65
N ILE A 63 -8.54 -1.55 5.65
CA ILE A 63 -7.14 -1.93 5.76
C ILE A 63 -6.30 -0.89 5.02
N ILE A 64 -5.34 -0.29 5.70
CA ILE A 64 -4.36 0.63 5.11
C ILE A 64 -3.04 -0.13 5.04
N ASN A 65 -2.53 -0.34 3.83
CA ASN A 65 -1.25 -1.03 3.62
C ASN A 65 -0.25 -0.07 2.96
N ILE A 66 0.85 0.21 3.65
CA ILE A 66 1.88 1.18 3.27
C ILE A 66 3.10 0.42 2.75
N ASN A 67 3.60 0.80 1.55
CA ASN A 67 4.58 0.00 0.83
C ASN A 67 5.73 0.81 0.22
N ALA A 68 6.88 0.15 0.19
CA ALA A 68 7.97 0.38 -0.73
C ALA A 68 8.21 -0.94 -1.49
N SER A 69 7.21 -1.34 -2.31
CA SER A 69 7.26 -2.58 -3.09
C SER A 69 7.98 -2.33 -4.41
N PRO A 70 9.19 -2.90 -4.64
CA PRO A 70 9.98 -2.62 -5.83
C PRO A 70 9.28 -3.10 -7.10
N PHE A 71 9.53 -2.37 -8.18
CA PHE A 71 9.12 -2.74 -9.53
C PHE A 71 9.96 -3.90 -10.07
N HIS A 72 9.31 -4.80 -10.72
CA HIS A 72 9.86 -5.72 -11.72
C HIS A 72 8.78 -6.01 -12.76
N ILE A 73 9.15 -6.59 -13.90
CA ILE A 73 8.21 -6.96 -14.96
C ILE A 73 7.07 -7.80 -14.36
N ASP A 74 5.82 -7.48 -14.72
CA ASP A 74 4.58 -8.12 -14.24
C ASP A 74 4.27 -7.93 -12.73
N LYS A 75 5.07 -7.17 -11.98
CA LYS A 75 4.82 -6.94 -10.55
C LYS A 75 3.46 -6.34 -10.28
N ARG A 76 3.01 -5.39 -11.10
CA ARG A 76 1.70 -4.75 -10.98
C ARG A 76 0.57 -5.79 -11.02
N ILE A 77 0.61 -6.72 -11.97
CA ILE A 77 -0.41 -7.77 -12.13
C ILE A 77 -0.48 -8.64 -10.88
N THR A 78 0.68 -9.08 -10.40
CA THR A 78 0.77 -9.90 -9.18
C THR A 78 0.26 -9.13 -7.96
N ARG A 79 0.62 -7.84 -7.84
CA ARG A 79 0.19 -6.94 -6.77
C ARG A 79 -1.33 -6.77 -6.76
N GLU A 80 -1.93 -6.39 -7.87
CA GLU A 80 -3.38 -6.22 -7.99
C GLU A 80 -4.11 -7.52 -7.61
N LYS A 81 -3.66 -8.66 -8.12
CA LYS A 81 -4.24 -9.97 -7.78
C LYS A 81 -4.17 -10.28 -6.29
N THR A 82 -3.03 -10.02 -5.65
CA THR A 82 -2.86 -10.23 -4.22
C THR A 82 -3.81 -9.35 -3.41
N ILE A 83 -3.85 -8.05 -3.69
CA ILE A 83 -4.69 -7.09 -2.97
C ILE A 83 -6.18 -7.41 -3.14
N ILE A 84 -6.61 -7.75 -4.37
CA ILE A 84 -7.98 -8.18 -4.65
C ILE A 84 -8.35 -9.42 -3.83
N ASN A 85 -7.49 -10.44 -3.84
CA ASN A 85 -7.73 -11.66 -3.08
C ASN A 85 -7.83 -11.40 -1.57
N GLN A 86 -6.95 -10.56 -1.03
CA GLN A 86 -6.97 -10.21 0.39
C GLN A 86 -8.21 -9.39 0.76
N ALA A 87 -8.66 -8.48 -0.10
CA ALA A 87 -9.89 -7.71 0.12
C ALA A 87 -11.12 -8.61 0.21
N VAL A 88 -11.26 -9.56 -0.72
CA VAL A 88 -12.36 -10.52 -0.75
C VAL A 88 -12.30 -11.49 0.42
N LYS A 89 -11.12 -12.10 0.66
CA LYS A 89 -10.90 -13.07 1.73
C LYS A 89 -11.23 -12.52 3.12
N ASN A 90 -10.82 -11.29 3.38
CA ASN A 90 -10.99 -10.63 4.67
C ASN A 90 -12.26 -9.77 4.74
N ASN A 91 -13.09 -9.75 3.69
CA ASN A 91 -14.29 -8.94 3.57
C ASN A 91 -14.05 -7.46 3.96
N GLY A 92 -12.88 -6.94 3.64
CA GLY A 92 -12.42 -5.59 3.99
C GLY A 92 -12.06 -4.75 2.76
N GLN A 93 -12.23 -3.44 2.88
CA GLN A 93 -11.72 -2.52 1.86
C GLN A 93 -10.24 -2.26 2.09
N ILE A 94 -9.43 -2.21 1.02
CA ILE A 94 -7.99 -2.02 1.12
C ILE A 94 -7.59 -0.73 0.43
N ALA A 95 -6.93 0.16 1.18
CA ALA A 95 -6.17 1.29 0.66
C ALA A 95 -4.69 0.90 0.61
N TYR A 96 -4.22 0.56 -0.57
CA TYR A 96 -2.84 0.19 -0.83
C TYR A 96 -2.07 1.40 -1.33
N VAL A 97 -1.05 1.82 -0.60
CA VAL A 97 -0.18 2.96 -0.94
C VAL A 97 1.21 2.47 -1.22
N ASN A 98 1.76 2.80 -2.39
CA ASN A 98 3.10 2.42 -2.79
C ASN A 98 3.97 3.62 -3.13
N GLN A 99 5.24 3.53 -2.82
CA GLN A 99 6.26 4.53 -3.14
C GLN A 99 6.42 4.70 -4.65
N VAL A 100 6.86 5.88 -5.08
CA VAL A 100 7.30 6.19 -6.44
C VAL A 100 8.75 6.66 -6.41
N GLY A 101 9.51 6.29 -7.41
CA GLY A 101 10.86 6.80 -7.64
C GLY A 101 11.93 5.71 -7.72
N GLY A 102 13.17 6.14 -7.95
CA GLY A 102 14.37 5.31 -7.92
C GLY A 102 15.16 5.53 -6.63
N GLN A 103 15.70 4.47 -6.06
CA GLN A 103 16.60 4.52 -4.92
C GLN A 103 17.64 3.42 -5.05
N ASP A 104 18.91 3.80 -5.17
CA ASP A 104 20.00 2.90 -5.48
C ASP A 104 19.68 2.05 -6.72
N GLU A 105 19.70 0.73 -6.63
CA GLU A 105 19.32 -0.20 -7.72
C GLU A 105 17.82 -0.49 -7.81
N LEU A 106 17.00 0.09 -6.93
CA LEU A 106 15.56 -0.18 -6.88
C LEU A 106 14.76 0.92 -7.57
N VAL A 107 13.68 0.50 -8.21
CA VAL A 107 12.66 1.40 -8.76
C VAL A 107 11.31 1.05 -8.16
N PHE A 108 10.51 2.08 -7.86
CA PHE A 108 9.17 1.95 -7.31
C PHE A 108 8.18 2.60 -8.26
N ASP A 109 7.20 1.83 -8.70
CA ASP A 109 6.26 2.21 -9.75
C ASP A 109 4.98 2.91 -9.25
N GLY A 110 4.82 3.10 -7.94
CA GLY A 110 3.60 3.66 -7.38
C GLY A 110 2.40 2.76 -7.61
N SER A 111 1.46 3.18 -8.47
CA SER A 111 0.23 2.42 -8.76
C SER A 111 -0.59 2.10 -7.50
N SER A 112 -0.64 3.06 -6.58
CA SER A 112 -1.47 2.98 -5.38
C SER A 112 -2.93 2.77 -5.75
N MET A 113 -3.69 2.04 -4.93
CA MET A 113 -5.06 1.70 -5.30
C MET A 113 -5.99 1.57 -4.09
N ILE A 114 -7.28 1.70 -4.34
CA ILE A 114 -8.33 1.37 -3.39
C ILE A 114 -9.17 0.24 -3.98
N VAL A 115 -9.31 -0.84 -3.21
CA VAL A 115 -10.06 -2.04 -3.59
C VAL A 115 -11.18 -2.25 -2.59
N ASP A 116 -12.41 -2.47 -3.08
CA ASP A 116 -13.54 -2.78 -2.21
C ASP A 116 -13.55 -4.26 -1.76
N ASN A 117 -14.42 -4.57 -0.82
CA ASN A 117 -14.56 -5.93 -0.26
C ASN A 117 -15.12 -6.98 -1.25
N ASN A 118 -15.54 -6.57 -2.45
CA ASN A 118 -15.91 -7.47 -3.54
C ASN A 118 -14.76 -7.67 -4.53
N GLY A 119 -13.58 -7.12 -4.27
CA GLY A 119 -12.41 -7.20 -5.11
C GLY A 119 -12.40 -6.24 -6.30
N LYS A 120 -13.28 -5.24 -6.31
CA LYS A 120 -13.31 -4.24 -7.38
C LYS A 120 -12.34 -3.10 -7.07
N ILE A 121 -11.44 -2.79 -7.99
CA ILE A 121 -10.59 -1.60 -7.90
C ILE A 121 -11.47 -0.37 -8.11
N LYS A 122 -11.55 0.49 -7.10
CA LYS A 122 -12.36 1.71 -7.09
C LYS A 122 -11.57 2.93 -7.52
N SER A 123 -10.30 2.99 -7.15
CA SER A 123 -9.37 4.05 -7.54
C SER A 123 -8.00 3.45 -7.85
N ARG A 124 -7.32 4.00 -8.82
CA ARG A 124 -5.92 3.66 -9.15
C ARG A 124 -5.15 4.94 -9.47
N ALA A 125 -4.02 5.12 -8.80
CA ALA A 125 -3.06 6.18 -9.08
C ALA A 125 -2.26 5.89 -10.35
N SER A 126 -1.57 6.91 -10.84
CA SER A 126 -0.64 6.82 -11.95
C SER A 126 0.55 5.92 -11.61
N GLN A 127 1.17 5.32 -12.64
CA GLN A 127 2.44 4.63 -12.52
C GLN A 127 3.60 5.60 -12.76
N PHE A 128 4.72 5.40 -12.08
CA PHE A 128 5.98 6.14 -12.21
C PHE A 128 5.87 7.67 -12.04
N SER A 129 4.82 8.14 -11.39
CA SER A 129 4.64 9.56 -11.03
C SER A 129 3.94 9.69 -9.70
N GLU A 130 4.28 10.72 -8.93
CA GLU A 130 3.55 11.07 -7.72
C GLU A 130 2.10 11.39 -8.05
N ASP A 131 1.19 10.90 -7.20
CA ASP A 131 -0.24 11.07 -7.42
C ASP A 131 -0.99 11.09 -6.09
N LEU A 132 -2.11 11.80 -6.07
CA LEU A 132 -3.05 11.82 -4.96
C LEU A 132 -4.41 11.34 -5.45
N ILE A 133 -4.84 10.19 -4.94
CA ILE A 133 -6.19 9.68 -5.19
C ILE A 133 -7.04 9.80 -3.94
N THR A 134 -8.30 10.14 -4.13
CA THR A 134 -9.31 10.23 -3.08
C THR A 134 -10.49 9.34 -3.43
N HIS A 135 -11.09 8.73 -2.41
CA HIS A 135 -12.26 7.89 -2.59
C HIS A 135 -13.10 7.83 -1.30
N ASP A 136 -14.41 7.95 -1.47
CA ASP A 136 -15.35 7.73 -0.37
C ASP A 136 -15.51 6.23 -0.12
N VAL A 137 -15.09 5.77 1.05
CA VAL A 137 -15.26 4.38 1.47
C VAL A 137 -16.59 4.22 2.21
N ASN A 138 -17.48 3.42 1.67
CA ASN A 138 -18.72 3.06 2.36
C ASN A 138 -18.45 1.84 3.26
N ILE A 139 -18.23 2.09 4.52
CA ILE A 139 -18.00 1.05 5.51
C ILE A 139 -19.35 0.60 6.04
N LYS A 140 -19.81 -0.54 5.55
CA LYS A 140 -20.93 -1.21 6.20
C LYS A 140 -20.43 -1.72 7.54
N ASN A 141 -21.08 -1.28 8.63
CA ASN A 141 -20.76 -1.81 9.95
C ASN A 141 -20.70 -3.35 9.88
N PRO A 142 -19.62 -3.99 10.28
CA PRO A 142 -19.61 -5.44 10.38
C PRO A 142 -20.81 -5.81 11.27
N LYS A 143 -21.53 -6.86 10.90
CA LYS A 143 -22.55 -7.44 11.78
C LYS A 143 -21.94 -7.48 13.18
N SER A 144 -22.58 -6.88 14.15
CA SER A 144 -22.14 -6.90 15.53
C SER A 144 -21.83 -8.36 15.89
N ILE A 145 -20.59 -8.73 15.84
CA ILE A 145 -20.14 -9.91 16.53
C ILE A 145 -20.25 -9.47 17.98
N THR A 146 -21.38 -9.81 18.59
CA THR A 146 -21.61 -9.70 20.02
C THR A 146 -20.71 -10.72 20.71
N THR A 147 -19.43 -10.41 20.76
CA THR A 147 -18.56 -10.90 21.81
C THR A 147 -18.32 -9.68 22.70
N ASP A 148 -19.06 -9.63 23.79
CA ASP A 148 -18.82 -8.81 24.95
C ASP A 148 -17.42 -9.14 25.53
N ILE A 149 -16.39 -8.74 24.83
CA ILE A 149 -15.02 -8.75 25.33
C ILE A 149 -14.48 -7.34 25.09
N ASP A 150 -14.85 -6.46 26.00
CA ASP A 150 -14.24 -5.13 26.21
C ASP A 150 -12.77 -5.26 26.73
N ASN A 151 -12.12 -6.39 26.47
CA ASN A 151 -10.70 -6.64 26.74
C ASN A 151 -9.84 -6.36 25.50
N ASP A 152 -10.15 -5.28 24.80
CA ASP A 152 -9.49 -4.92 23.55
C ASP A 152 -8.18 -4.16 23.85
N GLN A 153 -7.21 -4.85 24.47
CA GLN A 153 -5.90 -4.27 24.83
C GLN A 153 -5.15 -3.69 23.62
N ASN A 154 -5.63 -3.98 22.40
CA ASN A 154 -5.03 -3.58 21.13
C ASN A 154 -5.93 -2.65 20.28
N THR A 155 -6.96 -2.04 20.87
CA THR A 155 -7.78 -1.05 20.16
C THR A 155 -7.41 0.37 20.56
N PHE A 156 -7.02 1.18 19.57
CA PHE A 156 -6.68 2.58 19.72
C PHE A 156 -7.79 3.47 19.17
N TYR A 157 -8.27 4.40 19.98
CA TYR A 157 -9.30 5.35 19.58
C TYR A 157 -8.68 6.60 18.95
N ILE A 158 -9.16 6.95 17.76
CA ILE A 158 -8.76 8.15 17.04
C ILE A 158 -9.92 9.16 17.14
N PRO A 159 -9.68 10.41 17.58
CA PRO A 159 -10.72 11.43 17.61
C PRO A 159 -11.28 11.68 16.21
N LYS A 160 -12.60 11.76 16.09
CA LYS A 160 -13.26 12.11 14.83
C LYS A 160 -12.97 13.56 14.49
N TYR A 161 -12.55 13.81 13.26
CA TYR A 161 -12.53 15.13 12.67
C TYR A 161 -13.78 15.30 11.78
N ILE A 162 -14.66 16.19 12.16
CA ILE A 162 -15.82 16.56 11.37
C ILE A 162 -15.45 17.80 10.55
N SER A 163 -15.47 17.68 9.23
CA SER A 163 -15.35 18.83 8.33
C SER A 163 -16.76 19.29 7.94
N ASP A 164 -17.04 20.57 8.16
CA ASP A 164 -18.29 21.20 7.69
C ASP A 164 -18.35 21.40 6.17
N LYS A 165 -17.28 21.07 5.47
CA LYS A 165 -17.19 21.18 4.01
C LYS A 165 -17.45 19.84 3.35
N SER A 166 -18.62 19.70 2.72
CA SER A 166 -18.85 18.65 1.74
C SER A 166 -17.97 18.96 0.51
N THR A 167 -16.96 18.15 0.25
CA THR A 167 -16.18 18.23 -0.98
C THR A 167 -16.68 17.12 -1.92
N ASN A 168 -17.02 17.50 -3.15
CA ASN A 168 -17.27 16.49 -4.19
C ASN A 168 -15.94 15.80 -4.50
N ILE A 169 -15.83 14.54 -4.11
CA ILE A 169 -14.66 13.73 -4.39
C ILE A 169 -14.78 13.15 -5.80
N THR A 170 -13.82 13.50 -6.67
CA THR A 170 -13.70 12.88 -7.99
C THR A 170 -12.82 11.66 -7.88
N THR A 171 -13.41 10.48 -8.07
CA THR A 171 -12.66 9.23 -8.09
C THR A 171 -11.80 9.12 -9.35
N LYS A 172 -10.50 8.92 -9.18
CA LYS A 172 -9.55 8.69 -10.27
C LYS A 172 -9.30 7.20 -10.44
N LEU A 173 -9.48 6.68 -11.64
CA LEU A 173 -9.14 5.30 -12.01
C LEU A 173 -8.26 5.31 -13.27
N THR A 174 -6.96 5.45 -13.06
CA THR A 174 -5.97 5.47 -14.15
C THR A 174 -5.84 4.09 -14.77
N ASN A 175 -5.85 4.00 -16.10
CA ASN A 175 -5.56 2.76 -16.79
C ASN A 175 -4.08 2.40 -16.67
N PRO A 176 -3.75 1.11 -16.53
CA PRO A 176 -2.36 0.68 -16.57
C PRO A 176 -1.72 1.03 -17.90
N ILE A 177 -0.46 1.42 -17.87
CA ILE A 177 0.33 1.62 -19.08
C ILE A 177 0.77 0.27 -19.69
N PRO A 178 1.08 0.21 -21.00
CA PRO A 178 1.53 -1.01 -21.66
C PRO A 178 2.82 -1.56 -21.04
N PRO A 179 3.05 -2.89 -21.05
CA PRO A 179 4.25 -3.49 -20.43
C PRO A 179 5.57 -2.93 -20.94
N ILE A 180 5.69 -2.65 -22.22
CA ILE A 180 6.92 -2.05 -22.78
C ILE A 180 7.14 -0.63 -22.27
N GLU A 181 6.06 0.12 -22.05
CA GLU A 181 6.09 1.45 -21.47
C GLU A 181 6.48 1.39 -19.99
N GLU A 182 5.99 0.39 -19.23
CA GLU A 182 6.40 0.17 -17.83
C GLU A 182 7.92 0.00 -17.72
N ILE A 183 8.52 -0.81 -18.62
CA ILE A 183 9.97 -1.02 -18.64
C ILE A 183 10.70 0.29 -18.96
N TYR A 184 10.24 1.03 -19.98
CA TYR A 184 10.85 2.29 -20.36
C TYR A 184 10.80 3.33 -19.23
N GLN A 185 9.63 3.50 -18.62
CA GLN A 185 9.45 4.45 -17.50
C GLN A 185 10.29 4.06 -16.28
N ALA A 186 10.43 2.78 -15.99
CA ALA A 186 11.30 2.30 -14.91
C ALA A 186 12.76 2.69 -15.14
N LEU A 187 13.27 2.52 -16.38
CA LEU A 187 14.63 2.93 -16.74
C LEU A 187 14.82 4.45 -16.63
N VAL A 188 13.83 5.21 -17.10
CA VAL A 188 13.86 6.69 -17.05
C VAL A 188 13.90 7.18 -15.60
N ILE A 189 12.94 6.76 -14.76
CA ILE A 189 12.86 7.25 -13.38
C ILE A 189 14.05 6.78 -12.54
N GLY A 190 14.51 5.55 -12.72
CA GLY A 190 15.69 5.02 -12.01
C GLY A 190 16.93 5.84 -12.32
N THR A 191 17.18 6.13 -13.61
CA THR A 191 18.33 6.94 -14.03
C THR A 191 18.18 8.39 -13.57
N GLN A 192 17.01 9.00 -13.74
CA GLN A 192 16.74 10.38 -13.35
C GLN A 192 16.95 10.61 -11.85
N ASP A 193 16.37 9.73 -11.04
CA ASP A 193 16.47 9.84 -9.59
C ASP A 193 17.89 9.59 -9.09
N TYR A 194 18.60 8.63 -9.68
CA TYR A 194 20.01 8.41 -9.35
C TYR A 194 20.85 9.68 -9.61
N VAL A 195 20.68 10.31 -10.78
CA VAL A 195 21.39 11.54 -11.12
C VAL A 195 21.05 12.66 -10.13
N HIS A 196 19.76 12.88 -9.88
CA HIS A 196 19.31 13.99 -9.03
C HIS A 196 19.68 13.78 -7.55
N LYS A 197 19.43 12.60 -7.00
CA LYS A 197 19.71 12.28 -5.59
C LYS A 197 21.19 12.22 -5.27
N SER A 198 22.02 11.85 -6.26
CA SER A 198 23.47 11.91 -6.15
C SER A 198 24.05 13.32 -6.33
N GLY A 199 23.21 14.32 -6.61
CA GLY A 199 23.62 15.72 -6.75
C GLY A 199 24.31 16.09 -8.06
N PHE A 200 24.30 15.21 -9.06
CA PHE A 200 24.90 15.47 -10.36
C PHE A 200 24.14 16.56 -11.11
N LYS A 201 24.87 17.52 -11.65
CA LYS A 201 24.32 18.64 -12.46
C LYS A 201 24.44 18.40 -13.96
N LYS A 202 25.27 17.46 -14.38
CA LYS A 202 25.56 17.16 -15.78
C LYS A 202 25.80 15.65 -15.92
N VAL A 203 25.42 15.12 -17.07
CA VAL A 203 25.71 13.74 -17.48
C VAL A 203 26.46 13.75 -18.80
N ILE A 204 27.29 12.75 -19.04
CA ILE A 204 27.99 12.55 -20.31
C ILE A 204 27.48 11.22 -20.89
N ILE A 205 27.06 11.26 -22.13
CA ILE A 205 26.61 10.08 -22.86
C ILE A 205 27.66 9.75 -23.93
N ALA A 206 28.24 8.56 -23.82
CA ALA A 206 29.12 8.03 -24.88
C ALA A 206 28.24 7.34 -25.93
N LEU A 207 27.94 8.05 -27.00
CA LEU A 207 27.11 7.55 -28.08
C LEU A 207 27.98 6.84 -29.11
N SER A 208 27.81 5.53 -29.30
CA SER A 208 28.47 4.80 -30.39
C SER A 208 27.69 4.99 -31.69
N GLY A 209 28.40 4.93 -32.84
CA GLY A 209 27.81 5.16 -34.17
C GLY A 209 26.85 4.05 -34.66
N GLY A 210 26.40 3.17 -33.83
CA GLY A 210 25.49 2.06 -34.13
C GLY A 210 24.02 2.29 -33.78
N ILE A 211 23.56 3.54 -33.86
CA ILE A 211 22.15 3.88 -33.62
C ILE A 211 21.42 3.94 -34.96
#